data_e9eba123d3e4cb32dfa5f269826d166e
#
_entry.id   e9eba123d3e4cb32dfa5f269826d166e
#
_cell.length_a   1.000
_cell.length_b   1.000
_cell.length_c   1.000
_cell.angle_alpha   90.00
_cell.angle_beta   90.00
_cell.angle_gamma   90.00
#
_symmetry.space_group_name_H-M   'P 1'
#
loop_
_entity.id
_entity.type
_entity.pdbx_description
1 polymer ?
#
loop_
_entity_poly.entity_id
_entity_poly.type
_entity_poly.pdbx_seq_one_letter_code
_entity_poly.pdbx_strand_id
1 'polypeptide(L)' 'MGLPFDQVVRQQHFINDHPEWSIHPQDGARRFIAEKGDGHDCHVVAALSLRELLNRLEEIVAAK' A
#
# COMPACT_ATOMS: atom_id res chain seq x y z
N MET A 1 20.06 9.90 2.27
CA MET A 1 19.61 9.95 0.88
C MET A 1 18.57 8.87 0.62
N GLY A 2 17.34 9.28 0.43
CA GLY A 2 16.26 8.33 0.24
C GLY A 2 16.21 7.83 -1.18
N LEU A 3 16.70 6.64 -1.39
CA LEU A 3 16.57 6.02 -2.69
C LEU A 3 15.20 5.37 -2.82
N PRO A 4 14.64 5.36 -4.03
CA PRO A 4 13.35 4.70 -4.25
C PRO A 4 13.34 3.24 -3.81
N PHE A 5 14.51 2.64 -3.72
CA PHE A 5 14.63 1.25 -3.31
C PHE A 5 14.07 0.98 -1.93
N ASP A 6 14.22 1.95 -1.01
CA ASP A 6 13.72 1.76 0.34
C ASP A 6 12.21 1.52 0.35
N GLN A 7 11.49 2.25 -0.48
CA GLN A 7 10.05 2.11 -0.53
C GLN A 7 9.64 0.83 -1.25
N VAL A 8 10.39 0.44 -2.26
CA VAL A 8 10.12 -0.79 -2.98
C VAL A 8 10.33 -2.00 -2.07
N VAL A 9 11.42 -2.00 -1.32
CA VAL A 9 11.70 -3.08 -0.37
C VAL A 9 10.62 -3.14 0.70
N ARG A 10 10.25 -1.97 1.22
CA ARG A 10 9.20 -1.89 2.24
C ARG A 10 7.87 -2.42 1.71
N GLN A 11 7.54 -2.06 0.48
CA GLN A 11 6.33 -2.54 -0.17
C GLN A 11 6.35 -4.05 -0.30
N GLN A 12 7.48 -4.61 -0.71
CA GLN A 12 7.61 -6.04 -0.89
C GLN A 12 7.41 -6.77 0.42
N HIS A 13 7.99 -6.24 1.50
CA HIS A 13 7.81 -6.84 2.81
C HIS A 13 6.35 -6.78 3.26
N PHE A 14 5.70 -5.65 3.01
CA PHE A 14 4.31 -5.51 3.38
C PHE A 14 3.43 -6.51 2.65
N ILE A 15 3.65 -6.66 1.35
CA ILE A 15 2.85 -7.59 0.53
C ILE A 15 3.10 -9.03 0.99
N ASN A 16 4.34 -9.36 1.35
CA ASN A 16 4.64 -10.70 1.83
C ASN A 16 3.94 -11.00 3.14
N ASP A 17 3.87 -10.00 4.03
CA ASP A 17 3.21 -10.16 5.32
C ASP A 17 1.69 -10.09 5.21
N HIS A 18 1.20 -9.36 4.22
CA HIS A 18 -0.24 -9.13 4.06
C HIS A 18 -0.63 -9.37 2.60
N PRO A 19 -0.62 -10.63 2.17
CA PRO A 19 -0.91 -10.94 0.76
C PRO A 19 -2.33 -10.61 0.33
N GLU A 20 -3.20 -10.32 1.27
CA GLU A 20 -4.57 -9.92 0.95
C GLU A 20 -4.63 -8.51 0.35
N TRP A 21 -3.57 -7.72 0.50
CA TRP A 21 -3.50 -6.38 -0.06
C TRP A 21 -2.84 -6.40 -1.43
N SER A 22 -3.38 -5.60 -2.34
CA SER A 22 -2.79 -5.39 -3.66
C SER A 22 -2.42 -3.92 -3.79
N ILE A 23 -1.19 -3.65 -4.15
CA ILE A 23 -0.74 -2.28 -4.33
C ILE A 23 -0.55 -2.04 -5.82
N HIS A 24 -1.26 -1.06 -6.33
CA HIS A 24 -1.21 -0.70 -7.74
C HIS A 24 -0.29 0.48 -7.94
N PRO A 25 0.46 0.50 -9.03
CA PRO A 25 1.33 1.63 -9.32
C PRO A 25 0.50 2.88 -9.60
N GLN A 26 1.21 3.97 -9.70
CA GLN A 26 0.63 5.25 -9.97
C GLN A 26 -0.25 5.24 -11.21
N ASP A 27 -1.46 5.73 -11.07
CA ASP A 27 -2.37 5.84 -12.21
C ASP A 27 -2.24 7.23 -12.86
N GLY A 28 -3.17 7.56 -13.74
CA GLY A 28 -3.17 8.85 -14.42
C GLY A 28 -3.31 10.03 -13.48
N ALA A 29 -3.84 9.81 -12.29
CA ALA A 29 -3.97 10.87 -11.28
C ALA A 29 -2.76 10.95 -10.36
N ARG A 30 -1.74 10.16 -10.65
CA ARG A 30 -0.48 10.12 -9.89
C ARG A 30 -0.70 9.73 -8.44
N ARG A 31 -1.57 8.77 -8.24
CA ARG A 31 -1.82 8.24 -6.91
C ARG A 31 -1.47 6.77 -6.86
N PHE A 32 -0.93 6.37 -5.72
CA PHE A 32 -0.75 4.96 -5.44
C PHE A 32 -2.00 4.45 -4.75
N ILE A 33 -2.46 3.30 -5.18
CA ILE A 33 -3.71 2.74 -4.67
C ILE A 33 -3.44 1.34 -4.13
N ALA A 34 -3.91 1.10 -2.93
CA ALA A 34 -3.88 -0.23 -2.35
C ALA A 34 -5.30 -0.68 -2.13
N GLU A 35 -5.59 -1.93 -2.44
CA GLU A 35 -6.92 -2.44 -2.21
C GLU A 35 -6.86 -3.82 -1.61
N LYS A 36 -7.83 -4.11 -0.79
CA LYS A 36 -8.01 -5.39 -0.16
C LYS A 36 -9.48 -5.74 -0.33
N GLY A 37 -9.75 -6.91 -0.85
CA GLY A 37 -11.14 -7.31 -1.03
C GLY A 37 -11.24 -8.81 -1.12
N ASP A 38 -12.22 -9.34 -0.41
CA ASP A 38 -12.54 -10.76 -0.51
C ASP A 38 -14.05 -10.91 -0.60
N GLY A 39 -14.64 -10.19 -1.53
CA GLY A 39 -16.05 -10.34 -1.84
C GLY A 39 -16.94 -9.33 -1.16
N HIS A 40 -16.93 -9.28 0.15
CA HIS A 40 -17.86 -8.41 0.88
C HIS A 40 -17.24 -7.13 1.40
N ASP A 41 -15.99 -7.19 1.78
CA ASP A 41 -15.30 -6.03 2.31
C ASP A 41 -14.22 -5.57 1.36
N CYS A 42 -14.52 -4.50 0.65
CA CYS A 42 -13.55 -3.84 -0.21
C CYS A 42 -12.98 -2.66 0.53
N HIS A 43 -11.69 -2.67 0.71
CA HIS A 43 -11.02 -1.56 1.37
C HIS A 43 -10.03 -0.95 0.40
N VAL A 44 -10.19 0.32 0.12
CA VAL A 44 -9.32 1.01 -0.83
C VAL A 44 -8.65 2.18 -0.13
N VAL A 45 -7.34 2.25 -0.28
CA VAL A 45 -6.55 3.33 0.29
C VAL A 45 -5.75 3.96 -0.83
N ALA A 46 -5.77 5.28 -0.88
CA ALA A 46 -5.03 6.01 -1.91
C ALA A 46 -4.12 7.04 -1.25
N ALA A 47 -2.97 7.25 -1.85
CA ALA A 47 -2.03 8.25 -1.34
C ALA A 47 -1.21 8.79 -2.50
N LEU A 48 -0.63 9.96 -2.30
CA LEU A 48 0.14 10.62 -3.35
C LEU A 48 1.55 10.07 -3.48
N SER A 49 2.02 9.33 -2.50
CA SER A 49 3.32 8.71 -2.58
C SER A 49 3.25 7.30 -1.99
N LEU A 50 4.17 6.46 -2.44
CA LEU A 50 4.24 5.09 -1.92
C LEU A 50 4.54 5.08 -0.44
N ARG A 51 5.40 5.98 0.01
CA ARG A 51 5.74 6.07 1.42
C ARG A 51 4.50 6.36 2.26
N GLU A 52 3.70 7.32 1.83
CA GLU A 52 2.49 7.68 2.55
C GLU A 52 1.50 6.53 2.52
N LEU A 53 1.38 5.87 1.39
CA LEU A 53 0.49 4.73 1.27
C LEU A 53 0.87 3.64 2.26
N LEU A 54 2.14 3.30 2.32
CA LEU A 54 2.61 2.26 3.23
C LEU A 54 2.40 2.65 4.69
N ASN A 55 2.59 3.94 5.01
CA ASN A 55 2.32 4.41 6.37
C ASN A 55 0.86 4.20 6.73
N ARG A 56 -0.05 4.51 5.82
CA ARG A 56 -1.47 4.34 6.06
C ARG A 56 -1.84 2.87 6.21
N LEU A 57 -1.26 2.03 5.38
CA LEU A 57 -1.54 0.60 5.44
C LEU A 57 -1.04 0.00 6.75
N GLU A 58 0.12 0.41 7.20
CA GLU A 58 0.65 -0.09 8.46
C GLU A 58 -0.22 0.32 9.64
N GLU A 59 -0.78 1.51 9.60
CA GLU A 59 -1.71 1.95 10.62
C GLU A 59 -2.98 1.09 10.62
N ILE A 60 -3.47 0.79 9.43
CA ILE A 60 -4.70 -0.01 9.31
C ILE A 60 -4.49 -1.41 9.86
N VAL A 61 -3.40 -2.06 9.52
CA VAL A 61 -3.17 -3.42 9.99
C VAL A 61 -2.80 -3.45 11.46
N ALA A 62 -2.22 -2.38 11.97
CA ALA A 62 -1.87 -2.31 13.38
C ALA A 62 -3.08 -2.01 14.26
N ALA A 63 -4.12 -1.46 13.67
CA ALA A 63 -5.32 -1.07 14.42
C ALA A 63 -6.22 -2.24 14.79
N LYS A 64 -5.91 -3.42 14.30
CA LYS A 64 -6.73 -4.60 14.59
C LYS A 64 -6.51 -5.15 15.97
#